data_17de95cdbbc2b6adafc5e04fb19b8e65
#
_entry.id   17de95cdbbc2b6adafc5e04fb19b8e65
#
_cell.length_a   1.000
_cell.length_b   1.000
_cell.length_c   1.000
_cell.angle_alpha   90.00
_cell.angle_beta   90.00
_cell.angle_gamma   90.00
#
_symmetry.space_group_name_H-M   'P 1'
#
loop_
_entity.id
_entity.type
_entity.pdbx_description
1 polymer ?
#
loop_
_entity_poly.entity_id
_entity_poly.type
_entity_poly.pdbx_seq_one_letter_code
_entity_poly.pdbx_strand_id
1 'polypeptide(L)'
;VKISNELYTVDDFTFSGEATVKGTDAGSYNMELKPADFTNTNKNFKNVEFVIVDGTLEISKRTVTLTSADDEKVYDGTALTNSTVTAGGDGFAEGEGATYDVTGTITEVGETANAFTYTLNEGTKADNYTITKVEGTLTVTELTDKVTVTITEKSGSEKYDGKEKTVAGYDVKISNELYTVDDFTFSG
;
A
#
# COMPACT_ATOMS: atom_id res chain seq x y z
N VAL A 1 -3.61 -19.42 43.22
CA VAL A 1 -4.67 -20.09 43.97
C VAL A 1 -5.09 -19.23 45.13
N LYS A 2 -6.39 -19.05 45.35
CA LYS A 2 -6.96 -18.39 46.53
C LYS A 2 -7.81 -19.43 47.28
N ILE A 3 -7.51 -19.65 48.56
CA ILE A 3 -8.17 -20.64 49.38
C ILE A 3 -8.94 -19.89 50.48
N SER A 4 -10.21 -20.25 50.69
CA SER A 4 -11.12 -19.55 51.63
C SER A 4 -11.00 -20.02 53.09
N ASN A 5 -10.40 -21.18 53.33
CA ASN A 5 -10.23 -21.76 54.67
C ASN A 5 -8.73 -21.96 54.96
N GLU A 6 -8.25 -21.35 56.06
CA GLU A 6 -6.82 -21.38 56.43
C GLU A 6 -6.28 -22.78 56.79
N LEU A 7 -7.17 -23.73 57.09
CA LEU A 7 -6.80 -25.13 57.38
C LEU A 7 -6.67 -25.99 56.11
N TYR A 8 -7.05 -25.46 54.95
CA TYR A 8 -6.92 -26.14 53.63
C TYR A 8 -5.79 -25.46 52.86
N THR A 9 -4.89 -26.23 52.30
CA THR A 9 -3.68 -25.73 51.64
C THR A 9 -3.57 -26.23 50.21
N VAL A 10 -2.55 -25.78 49.45
CA VAL A 10 -2.28 -26.25 48.10
C VAL A 10 -1.85 -27.73 48.05
N ASP A 11 -1.39 -28.28 49.15
CA ASP A 11 -0.98 -29.69 49.29
C ASP A 11 -2.17 -30.62 49.49
N ASP A 12 -3.37 -30.05 49.71
CA ASP A 12 -4.60 -30.81 49.98
C ASP A 12 -5.38 -31.21 48.73
N PHE A 13 -4.86 -30.89 47.56
CA PHE A 13 -5.44 -31.29 46.28
C PHE A 13 -4.38 -31.65 45.23
N THR A 14 -4.76 -32.38 44.23
CA THR A 14 -3.94 -32.71 43.07
C THR A 14 -4.53 -32.08 41.80
N PHE A 15 -3.65 -31.69 40.89
CA PHE A 15 -3.97 -31.22 39.55
C PHE A 15 -3.53 -32.25 38.53
N SER A 16 -4.45 -32.65 37.62
CA SER A 16 -4.22 -33.65 36.59
C SER A 16 -4.38 -33.12 35.15
N GLY A 17 -4.66 -31.79 35.03
CA GLY A 17 -4.82 -31.13 33.76
C GLY A 17 -3.48 -30.61 33.18
N GLU A 18 -3.58 -29.85 32.08
CA GLU A 18 -2.47 -29.09 31.49
C GLU A 18 -2.81 -27.58 31.57
N ALA A 19 -2.09 -26.85 32.43
CA ALA A 19 -2.27 -25.39 32.57
C ALA A 19 -1.44 -24.64 31.53
N THR A 20 -1.72 -24.91 30.24
CA THR A 20 -1.00 -24.33 29.10
C THR A 20 -1.98 -23.96 28.00
N VAL A 21 -1.82 -22.77 27.43
CA VAL A 21 -2.53 -22.35 26.22
C VAL A 21 -1.51 -21.95 25.16
N LYS A 22 -1.78 -22.31 23.90
CA LYS A 22 -0.92 -22.03 22.74
C LYS A 22 -1.76 -21.44 21.63
N GLY A 23 -1.20 -20.47 20.91
CA GLY A 23 -1.78 -19.88 19.72
C GLY A 23 -0.68 -19.48 18.75
N THR A 24 -1.01 -19.39 17.47
CA THR A 24 -0.08 -18.95 16.41
C THR A 24 -0.67 -17.79 15.65
N ASP A 25 -1.95 -17.82 15.36
CA ASP A 25 -2.66 -16.77 14.63
C ASP A 25 -3.14 -15.66 15.59
N ALA A 26 -3.43 -14.49 15.07
CA ALA A 26 -4.03 -13.42 15.84
C ALA A 26 -5.41 -13.85 16.36
N GLY A 27 -5.65 -13.64 17.64
CA GLY A 27 -6.87 -14.04 18.31
C GLY A 27 -6.72 -14.22 19.81
N SER A 28 -7.78 -14.68 20.44
CA SER A 28 -7.85 -14.92 21.88
C SER A 28 -8.02 -16.43 22.12
N TYR A 29 -7.16 -17.00 22.97
CA TYR A 29 -7.11 -18.42 23.27
C TYR A 29 -7.26 -18.62 24.78
N ASN A 30 -8.30 -19.36 25.18
CA ASN A 30 -8.57 -19.66 26.58
C ASN A 30 -7.81 -20.93 27.01
N MET A 31 -7.40 -20.95 28.28
CA MET A 31 -6.69 -22.10 28.86
C MET A 31 -7.63 -23.28 29.10
N GLU A 32 -8.93 -23.03 29.33
CA GLU A 32 -10.01 -24.03 29.45
C GLU A 32 -9.85 -25.07 30.56
N LEU A 33 -9.21 -24.70 31.68
CA LEU A 33 -9.17 -25.57 32.85
C LEU A 33 -10.58 -25.80 33.41
N LYS A 34 -10.81 -27.01 33.92
CA LYS A 34 -12.10 -27.41 34.50
C LYS A 34 -11.97 -27.76 35.96
N PRO A 35 -13.03 -27.59 36.82
CA PRO A 35 -13.04 -28.08 38.18
C PRO A 35 -12.66 -29.56 38.32
N ALA A 36 -13.00 -30.37 37.31
CA ALA A 36 -12.69 -31.80 37.25
C ALA A 36 -11.19 -32.14 37.12
N ASP A 37 -10.35 -31.16 36.72
CA ASP A 37 -8.90 -31.32 36.62
C ASP A 37 -8.24 -31.27 38.03
N PHE A 38 -9.00 -30.91 39.06
CA PHE A 38 -8.56 -30.82 40.45
C PHE A 38 -9.25 -31.87 41.31
N THR A 39 -8.50 -32.55 42.15
CA THR A 39 -9.04 -33.59 43.06
C THR A 39 -8.62 -33.30 44.50
N ASN A 40 -9.62 -33.14 45.39
CA ASN A 40 -9.39 -33.03 46.83
C ASN A 40 -8.78 -34.35 47.37
N THR A 41 -7.67 -34.26 48.07
CA THR A 41 -6.97 -35.36 48.69
C THR A 41 -7.08 -35.35 50.22
N ASN A 42 -7.53 -34.23 50.79
CA ASN A 42 -7.66 -34.09 52.25
C ASN A 42 -8.99 -34.68 52.76
N LYS A 43 -8.89 -35.79 53.49
CA LYS A 43 -10.05 -36.51 54.05
C LYS A 43 -10.83 -35.76 55.12
N ASN A 44 -10.23 -34.71 55.70
CA ASN A 44 -10.88 -33.87 56.74
C ASN A 44 -11.87 -32.86 56.15
N PHE A 45 -11.81 -32.62 54.84
CA PHE A 45 -12.71 -31.70 54.13
C PHE A 45 -13.57 -32.47 53.13
N LYS A 46 -14.85 -32.62 53.44
CA LYS A 46 -15.80 -33.35 52.63
C LYS A 46 -16.38 -32.53 51.47
N ASN A 47 -16.53 -31.24 51.66
CA ASN A 47 -17.14 -30.31 50.72
C ASN A 47 -16.07 -29.31 50.26
N VAL A 48 -15.41 -29.62 49.14
CA VAL A 48 -14.43 -28.75 48.48
C VAL A 48 -14.94 -28.44 47.09
N GLU A 49 -15.03 -27.14 46.75
CA GLU A 49 -15.40 -26.66 45.44
C GLU A 49 -14.17 -26.00 44.80
N PHE A 50 -13.87 -26.41 43.59
CA PHE A 50 -12.84 -25.74 42.75
C PHE A 50 -13.50 -24.77 41.76
N VAL A 51 -13.27 -23.47 41.98
CA VAL A 51 -13.74 -22.41 41.12
C VAL A 51 -12.60 -22.02 40.18
N ILE A 52 -12.81 -22.16 38.87
CA ILE A 52 -11.83 -21.81 37.87
C ILE A 52 -12.10 -20.40 37.35
N VAL A 53 -11.06 -19.58 37.35
CA VAL A 53 -11.02 -18.32 36.62
C VAL A 53 -10.07 -18.54 35.45
N ASP A 54 -10.64 -18.56 34.25
CA ASP A 54 -9.89 -18.95 33.06
C ASP A 54 -8.81 -17.91 32.70
N GLY A 55 -7.68 -18.40 32.19
CA GLY A 55 -6.59 -17.59 31.67
C GLY A 55 -6.71 -17.47 30.15
N THR A 56 -6.23 -16.36 29.59
CA THR A 56 -6.32 -16.06 28.17
C THR A 56 -4.96 -15.68 27.62
N LEU A 57 -4.59 -16.24 26.46
CA LEU A 57 -3.50 -15.73 25.61
C LEU A 57 -4.12 -14.88 24.51
N GLU A 58 -3.73 -13.63 24.43
CA GLU A 58 -4.12 -12.69 23.38
C GLU A 58 -2.96 -12.50 22.40
N ILE A 59 -3.20 -12.77 21.11
CA ILE A 59 -2.25 -12.50 20.02
C ILE A 59 -2.86 -11.39 19.15
N SER A 60 -2.25 -10.22 19.15
CA SER A 60 -2.72 -9.06 18.39
C SER A 60 -2.34 -9.17 16.91
N LYS A 61 -3.18 -8.62 16.03
CA LYS A 61 -2.85 -8.46 14.61
C LYS A 61 -1.65 -7.52 14.43
N ARG A 62 -0.80 -7.83 13.45
CA ARG A 62 0.24 -6.89 13.00
C ARG A 62 -0.38 -5.81 12.12
N THR A 63 0.16 -4.60 12.20
CA THR A 63 -0.21 -3.50 11.31
C THR A 63 0.74 -3.46 10.12
N VAL A 64 0.20 -3.36 8.90
CA VAL A 64 0.98 -3.21 7.67
C VAL A 64 0.43 -2.03 6.88
N THR A 65 1.28 -1.04 6.57
CA THR A 65 0.94 0.05 5.67
C THR A 65 1.69 -0.13 4.36
N LEU A 66 0.94 -0.42 3.29
CA LEU A 66 1.47 -0.56 1.94
C LEU A 66 1.41 0.81 1.27
N THR A 67 2.58 1.34 0.86
CA THR A 67 2.67 2.68 0.26
C THR A 67 3.38 2.59 -1.08
N SER A 68 2.71 3.02 -2.17
CA SER A 68 3.38 3.22 -3.46
C SER A 68 4.19 4.52 -3.46
N ALA A 69 5.28 4.56 -4.24
CA ALA A 69 6.19 5.70 -4.25
C ALA A 69 5.57 6.92 -4.93
N ASP A 70 5.96 8.11 -4.46
CA ASP A 70 5.86 9.34 -5.23
C ASP A 70 6.96 9.36 -6.30
N ASP A 71 6.69 10.03 -7.42
CA ASP A 71 7.70 10.29 -8.44
C ASP A 71 7.36 11.56 -9.25
N GLU A 72 8.39 12.21 -9.79
CA GLU A 72 8.23 13.46 -10.53
C GLU A 72 9.22 13.52 -11.71
N LYS A 73 8.75 14.09 -12.83
CA LYS A 73 9.62 14.45 -13.95
C LYS A 73 9.12 15.70 -14.68
N VAL A 74 10.00 16.34 -15.43
CA VAL A 74 9.63 17.35 -16.43
C VAL A 74 9.04 16.64 -17.66
N TYR A 75 8.05 17.26 -18.28
CA TYR A 75 7.43 16.75 -19.52
C TYR A 75 8.46 16.48 -20.61
N ASP A 76 8.47 15.25 -21.12
CA ASP A 76 9.36 14.77 -22.19
C ASP A 76 8.61 13.94 -23.25
N GLY A 77 7.27 13.95 -23.22
CA GLY A 77 6.41 13.18 -24.11
C GLY A 77 6.32 11.68 -23.79
N THR A 78 6.98 11.21 -22.72
CA THR A 78 6.93 9.80 -22.32
C THR A 78 6.18 9.59 -21.01
N ALA A 79 5.63 8.41 -20.80
CA ALA A 79 4.92 8.08 -19.58
C ALA A 79 5.86 8.05 -18.36
N LEU A 80 5.41 8.62 -17.24
CA LEU A 80 5.99 8.43 -15.90
C LEU A 80 5.29 7.26 -15.23
N THR A 81 6.07 6.31 -14.70
CA THR A 81 5.62 5.16 -13.92
C THR A 81 6.62 4.86 -12.82
N ASN A 82 6.17 4.42 -11.65
CA ASN A 82 7.05 3.94 -10.59
C ASN A 82 6.43 2.70 -9.94
N SER A 83 7.08 1.56 -10.06
CA SER A 83 6.58 0.26 -9.56
C SER A 83 6.93 -0.04 -8.11
N THR A 84 7.52 0.90 -7.39
CA THR A 84 7.95 0.71 -6.01
C THR A 84 6.77 0.76 -5.05
N VAL A 85 6.62 -0.29 -4.22
CA VAL A 85 5.71 -0.32 -3.08
C VAL A 85 6.49 -0.74 -1.84
N THR A 86 6.31 -0.04 -0.73
CA THR A 86 6.94 -0.35 0.56
C THR A 86 5.91 -0.84 1.57
N ALA A 87 6.32 -1.75 2.45
CA ALA A 87 5.52 -2.20 3.58
C ALA A 87 6.09 -1.62 4.87
N GLY A 88 5.33 -0.75 5.52
CA GLY A 88 5.64 -0.10 6.81
C GLY A 88 4.78 -0.63 7.95
N GLY A 89 4.82 0.06 9.10
CA GLY A 89 4.17 -0.38 10.33
C GLY A 89 4.98 -1.51 10.99
N ASP A 90 4.31 -2.54 11.56
CA ASP A 90 4.99 -3.75 12.05
C ASP A 90 5.56 -4.60 10.91
N GLY A 91 5.10 -4.36 9.68
CA GLY A 91 5.43 -5.14 8.49
C GLY A 91 4.87 -6.57 8.53
N PHE A 92 5.16 -7.35 7.51
CA PHE A 92 4.82 -8.77 7.49
C PHE A 92 5.73 -9.59 8.42
N ALA A 93 5.24 -10.72 8.90
CA ALA A 93 6.06 -11.68 9.63
C ALA A 93 7.12 -12.30 8.71
N GLU A 94 8.16 -12.90 9.30
CA GLU A 94 9.21 -13.55 8.53
C GLU A 94 8.65 -14.65 7.62
N GLY A 95 8.99 -14.59 6.34
CA GLY A 95 8.50 -15.52 5.32
C GLY A 95 7.12 -15.21 4.77
N GLU A 96 6.42 -14.20 5.29
CA GLU A 96 5.13 -13.72 4.80
C GLU A 96 5.27 -12.42 4.00
N GLY A 97 4.24 -12.05 3.21
CA GLY A 97 4.30 -10.84 2.39
C GLY A 97 3.16 -10.72 1.39
N ALA A 98 3.37 -9.81 0.42
CA ALA A 98 2.46 -9.58 -0.69
C ALA A 98 3.24 -9.28 -1.99
N THR A 99 2.62 -9.59 -3.12
CA THR A 99 3.02 -9.11 -4.45
C THR A 99 2.17 -7.91 -4.82
N TYR A 100 2.74 -7.01 -5.62
CA TYR A 100 2.11 -5.75 -6.00
C TYR A 100 1.97 -5.65 -7.52
N ASP A 101 0.83 -5.12 -7.97
CA ASP A 101 0.58 -4.72 -9.35
C ASP A 101 0.32 -3.21 -9.36
N VAL A 102 1.33 -2.44 -9.82
CA VAL A 102 1.27 -0.98 -9.86
C VAL A 102 0.86 -0.55 -11.26
N THR A 103 -0.24 0.21 -11.35
CA THR A 103 -0.87 0.63 -12.60
C THR A 103 -0.86 2.15 -12.80
N GLY A 104 -0.35 2.91 -11.81
CA GLY A 104 -0.23 4.36 -11.92
C GLY A 104 0.64 4.76 -13.10
N THR A 105 0.15 5.68 -13.94
CA THR A 105 0.88 6.24 -15.08
C THR A 105 0.35 7.62 -15.46
N ILE A 106 1.22 8.53 -15.88
CA ILE A 106 0.86 9.84 -16.40
C ILE A 106 1.88 10.26 -17.47
N THR A 107 1.40 10.90 -18.56
CA THR A 107 2.25 11.42 -19.63
C THR A 107 2.17 12.94 -19.71
N GLU A 108 0.95 13.48 -19.63
CA GLU A 108 0.71 14.92 -19.72
C GLU A 108 1.02 15.64 -18.40
N VAL A 109 1.29 16.93 -18.47
CA VAL A 109 1.51 17.80 -17.31
C VAL A 109 0.32 17.71 -16.35
N GLY A 110 0.61 17.44 -15.08
CA GLY A 110 -0.40 17.25 -14.03
C GLY A 110 0.02 16.22 -12.99
N GLU A 111 -0.94 15.75 -12.23
CA GLU A 111 -0.76 14.79 -11.15
C GLU A 111 -1.77 13.64 -11.26
N THR A 112 -1.34 12.46 -10.85
CA THR A 112 -2.20 11.30 -10.71
C THR A 112 -1.74 10.42 -9.56
N ALA A 113 -2.65 9.62 -8.98
CA ALA A 113 -2.28 8.62 -7.99
C ALA A 113 -1.42 7.52 -8.61
N ASN A 114 -0.36 7.12 -7.91
CA ASN A 114 0.41 5.91 -8.25
C ASN A 114 -0.36 4.68 -7.77
N ALA A 115 -1.47 4.39 -8.44
CA ALA A 115 -2.42 3.36 -8.08
C ALA A 115 -1.80 1.97 -8.15
N PHE A 116 -2.15 1.10 -7.18
CA PHE A 116 -1.70 -0.30 -7.18
C PHE A 116 -2.74 -1.22 -6.55
N THR A 117 -2.59 -2.50 -6.82
CA THR A 117 -3.27 -3.59 -6.10
C THR A 117 -2.23 -4.50 -5.46
N TYR A 118 -2.67 -5.34 -4.52
CA TYR A 118 -1.80 -6.33 -3.90
C TYR A 118 -2.51 -7.67 -3.74
N THR A 119 -1.72 -8.74 -3.74
CA THR A 119 -2.16 -10.10 -3.43
C THR A 119 -1.22 -10.67 -2.37
N LEU A 120 -1.77 -11.19 -1.28
CA LEU A 120 -0.97 -11.84 -0.25
C LEU A 120 -0.30 -13.08 -0.81
N ASN A 121 0.96 -13.26 -0.44
CA ASN A 121 1.74 -14.44 -0.83
C ASN A 121 1.16 -15.72 -0.19
N GLU A 122 1.47 -16.86 -0.79
CA GLU A 122 1.12 -18.15 -0.20
C GLU A 122 1.65 -18.26 1.24
N GLY A 123 0.81 -18.73 2.15
CA GLY A 123 1.13 -18.82 3.58
C GLY A 123 0.81 -17.56 4.40
N THR A 124 0.62 -16.40 3.77
CA THR A 124 0.25 -15.17 4.46
C THR A 124 -1.26 -15.15 4.76
N LYS A 125 -1.62 -15.19 6.05
CA LYS A 125 -3.02 -15.19 6.48
C LYS A 125 -3.51 -13.77 6.74
N ALA A 126 -4.48 -13.30 5.94
CA ALA A 126 -5.07 -11.96 6.07
C ALA A 126 -5.56 -11.64 7.49
N ASP A 127 -6.09 -12.66 8.21
CA ASP A 127 -6.65 -12.48 9.55
C ASP A 127 -5.60 -12.09 10.61
N ASN A 128 -4.33 -12.32 10.35
CA ASN A 128 -3.22 -11.93 11.23
C ASN A 128 -2.78 -10.48 11.05
N TYR A 129 -3.37 -9.75 10.09
CA TYR A 129 -2.95 -8.41 9.71
C TYR A 129 -4.10 -7.41 9.72
N THR A 130 -3.74 -6.16 9.98
CA THR A 130 -4.53 -4.98 9.64
C THR A 130 -3.76 -4.23 8.56
N ILE A 131 -4.22 -4.35 7.30
CA ILE A 131 -3.52 -3.81 6.14
C ILE A 131 -4.17 -2.51 5.70
N THR A 132 -3.37 -1.44 5.60
CA THR A 132 -3.76 -0.13 5.06
C THR A 132 -3.02 0.12 3.76
N LYS A 133 -3.73 0.60 2.74
CA LYS A 133 -3.17 0.99 1.45
C LYS A 133 -3.07 2.52 1.36
N VAL A 134 -1.92 3.03 0.96
CA VAL A 134 -1.65 4.45 0.69
C VAL A 134 -1.05 4.56 -0.71
N GLU A 135 -1.66 5.37 -1.57
CA GLU A 135 -1.15 5.63 -2.90
C GLU A 135 -0.29 6.90 -2.89
N GLY A 136 0.90 6.83 -3.47
CA GLY A 136 1.74 7.97 -3.78
C GLY A 136 1.21 8.74 -4.98
N THR A 137 1.93 9.79 -5.38
CA THR A 137 1.57 10.69 -6.46
C THR A 137 2.63 10.67 -7.54
N LEU A 138 2.22 10.57 -8.80
CA LEU A 138 3.06 10.79 -9.98
C LEU A 138 2.78 12.20 -10.50
N THR A 139 3.84 13.01 -10.67
CA THR A 139 3.76 14.40 -11.12
C THR A 139 4.58 14.61 -12.38
N VAL A 140 3.96 15.17 -13.42
CA VAL A 140 4.66 15.67 -14.61
C VAL A 140 4.58 17.19 -14.59
N THR A 141 5.74 17.85 -14.55
CA THR A 141 5.85 19.31 -14.53
C THR A 141 6.06 19.86 -15.94
N GLU A 142 5.77 21.13 -16.14
CA GLU A 142 5.91 21.81 -17.42
C GLU A 142 7.37 21.86 -17.88
N LEU A 143 7.58 21.68 -19.19
CA LEU A 143 8.86 21.97 -19.84
C LEU A 143 9.01 23.48 -19.96
N THR A 144 9.97 24.08 -19.24
CA THR A 144 10.20 25.52 -19.21
C THR A 144 11.17 26.03 -20.28
N ASP A 145 11.78 25.12 -21.04
CA ASP A 145 12.70 25.48 -22.10
C ASP A 145 11.98 26.24 -23.22
N LYS A 146 12.64 27.31 -23.73
CA LYS A 146 12.07 28.14 -24.78
C LYS A 146 11.93 27.38 -26.08
N VAL A 147 10.69 27.24 -26.57
CA VAL A 147 10.41 26.77 -27.92
C VAL A 147 10.38 27.98 -28.89
N THR A 148 11.12 27.86 -30.00
CA THR A 148 11.12 28.86 -31.07
C THR A 148 10.44 28.27 -32.30
N VAL A 149 9.35 28.89 -32.72
CA VAL A 149 8.67 28.61 -33.98
C VAL A 149 9.09 29.65 -35.00
N THR A 150 9.78 29.23 -36.03
CA THR A 150 10.22 30.10 -37.13
C THR A 150 9.26 29.94 -38.31
N ILE A 151 8.57 31.01 -38.65
CA ILE A 151 7.70 31.09 -39.84
C ILE A 151 8.48 31.80 -40.94
N THR A 152 8.64 31.16 -42.10
CA THR A 152 9.30 31.71 -43.26
C THR A 152 8.29 31.85 -44.37
N GLU A 153 7.93 33.08 -44.71
CA GLU A 153 7.03 33.39 -45.84
C GLU A 153 7.66 32.99 -47.17
N LYS A 154 6.87 32.50 -48.13
CA LYS A 154 7.32 32.25 -49.46
C LYS A 154 7.62 33.53 -50.20
N SER A 155 8.65 33.52 -51.00
CA SER A 155 9.04 34.68 -51.84
C SER A 155 8.94 34.30 -53.32
N GLY A 156 8.56 35.24 -54.14
CA GLY A 156 8.49 35.07 -55.60
C GLY A 156 9.08 36.27 -56.34
N SER A 157 9.58 36.05 -57.53
CA SER A 157 10.06 37.09 -58.45
C SER A 157 9.59 36.82 -59.85
N GLU A 158 8.80 37.70 -60.40
CA GLU A 158 8.20 37.58 -61.73
C GLU A 158 8.49 38.86 -62.58
N LYS A 159 8.54 38.72 -63.89
CA LYS A 159 8.60 39.84 -64.80
C LYS A 159 7.21 40.46 -64.96
N TYR A 160 7.17 41.76 -65.11
CA TYR A 160 5.94 42.49 -65.43
C TYR A 160 5.39 42.07 -66.80
N ASP A 161 4.13 41.68 -66.81
CA ASP A 161 3.37 41.29 -67.99
C ASP A 161 1.94 41.85 -68.03
N GLY A 162 1.63 42.81 -67.18
CA GLY A 162 0.31 43.43 -67.03
C GLY A 162 -0.75 42.58 -66.30
N LYS A 163 -0.38 41.47 -65.69
CA LYS A 163 -1.27 40.59 -64.93
C LYS A 163 -0.92 40.58 -63.44
N GLU A 164 -1.93 40.25 -62.67
CA GLU A 164 -1.73 40.04 -61.22
C GLU A 164 -0.77 38.89 -60.96
N LYS A 165 0.10 39.01 -60.01
CA LYS A 165 1.04 38.01 -59.51
C LYS A 165 0.76 37.76 -58.06
N THR A 166 0.83 36.51 -57.65
CA THR A 166 0.54 36.07 -56.28
C THR A 166 1.66 35.18 -55.79
N VAL A 167 2.11 35.44 -54.57
CA VAL A 167 2.94 34.52 -53.77
C VAL A 167 2.13 34.21 -52.52
N ALA A 168 2.03 32.93 -52.19
CA ALA A 168 1.26 32.48 -51.05
C ALA A 168 1.96 31.35 -50.30
N GLY A 169 1.72 31.23 -49.01
CA GLY A 169 2.20 30.18 -48.15
C GLY A 169 3.45 30.52 -47.35
N TYR A 170 3.75 29.67 -46.41
CA TYR A 170 4.91 29.76 -45.51
C TYR A 170 5.45 28.36 -45.18
N ASP A 171 6.68 28.29 -44.69
CA ASP A 171 7.30 27.14 -44.09
C ASP A 171 7.40 27.32 -42.57
N VAL A 172 7.24 26.24 -41.83
CA VAL A 172 7.35 26.24 -40.35
C VAL A 172 8.55 25.40 -39.95
N LYS A 173 9.39 25.94 -39.05
CA LYS A 173 10.48 25.22 -38.36
C LYS A 173 10.35 25.44 -36.88
N ILE A 174 10.28 24.34 -36.12
CA ILE A 174 10.13 24.33 -34.68
C ILE A 174 11.43 23.78 -34.06
N SER A 175 11.87 24.41 -32.97
CA SER A 175 13.13 24.07 -32.26
C SER A 175 13.06 22.88 -31.33
N ASN A 176 11.86 22.43 -30.99
CA ASN A 176 11.62 21.32 -30.06
C ASN A 176 10.64 20.32 -30.68
N GLU A 177 10.99 19.05 -30.70
CA GLU A 177 10.18 17.99 -31.33
C GLU A 177 8.89 17.66 -30.56
N LEU A 178 8.80 18.06 -29.29
CA LEU A 178 7.60 17.88 -28.46
C LEU A 178 6.52 18.95 -28.73
N TYR A 179 6.88 20.01 -29.47
CA TYR A 179 5.94 21.05 -29.87
C TYR A 179 5.73 20.96 -31.39
N THR A 180 4.48 20.87 -31.82
CA THR A 180 4.12 20.59 -33.19
C THR A 180 3.30 21.70 -33.85
N VAL A 181 2.97 21.59 -35.11
CA VAL A 181 2.10 22.55 -35.81
C VAL A 181 0.66 22.54 -35.30
N ASP A 182 0.25 21.47 -34.60
CA ASP A 182 -1.08 21.33 -34.03
C ASP A 182 -1.22 22.09 -32.70
N ASP A 183 -0.09 22.53 -32.08
CA ASP A 183 -0.05 23.22 -30.78
C ASP A 183 -0.20 24.73 -30.91
N PHE A 184 -0.32 25.27 -32.12
CA PHE A 184 -0.62 26.68 -32.33
C PHE A 184 -1.58 26.89 -33.50
N THR A 185 -2.25 28.04 -33.53
CA THR A 185 -3.19 28.41 -34.60
C THR A 185 -2.69 29.63 -35.34
N PHE A 186 -2.93 29.65 -36.68
CA PHE A 186 -2.75 30.80 -37.52
C PHE A 186 -4.11 31.45 -37.78
N SER A 187 -4.20 32.77 -37.45
CA SER A 187 -5.42 33.57 -37.69
C SER A 187 -5.08 34.74 -38.60
N GLY A 188 -5.03 34.53 -39.90
CA GLY A 188 -4.75 35.55 -40.89
C GLY A 188 -5.64 35.40 -42.13
#